data_6f9af55c177c228870ec5b0362dfa66a
#
_entry.id   6f9af55c177c228870ec5b0362dfa66a
#
_cell.length_a   1.000
_cell.length_b   1.000
_cell.length_c   1.000
_cell.angle_alpha   90.00
_cell.angle_beta   90.00
_cell.angle_gamma   90.00
#
_symmetry.space_group_name_H-M   'P 1'
#
loop_
_entity.id
_entity.type
_entity.pdbx_description
1 polymer ?
#
loop_
_entity_poly.entity_id
_entity_poly.type
_entity_poly.pdbx_seq_one_letter_code
_entity_poly.pdbx_strand_id
1 'polypeptide(L)'
;KDFTKADLIKYIAAKGIKMINFRYIGGDGKLKTLNFVITGRDQLESLLSCGERVDGSSLFSYIDGSSSDLYVVPRYRTAFLNPFASIPTLDILCSYFDKDGTPLASAPENVMMKAHRNLQESTGYSLDVMGELEYYVIAEKKEFYPAVDQKGYHESEPFAKFEQIRKECMEP
;
A
#
# COMPACT_ATOMS: atom_id res chain seq x y z
N LYS A 1 15.55 8.62 0.16
CA LYS A 1 15.33 9.93 0.81
C LYS A 1 14.04 9.84 1.60
N ASP A 2 14.07 10.08 2.90
CA ASP A 2 12.85 10.10 3.70
C ASP A 2 12.07 11.38 3.38
N PHE A 3 10.84 11.23 2.88
CA PHE A 3 9.96 12.37 2.65
C PHE A 3 9.45 12.91 3.98
N THR A 4 9.53 14.23 4.13
CA THR A 4 8.84 14.95 5.22
C THR A 4 7.41 15.31 4.79
N LYS A 5 6.57 15.69 5.76
CA LYS A 5 5.23 16.24 5.47
C LYS A 5 5.30 17.41 4.48
N ALA A 6 6.26 18.30 4.67
CA ALA A 6 6.45 19.46 3.81
C ALA A 6 6.84 19.07 2.38
N ASP A 7 7.66 18.01 2.21
CA ASP A 7 8.02 17.50 0.89
C ASP A 7 6.79 16.91 0.18
N LEU A 8 5.94 16.16 0.89
CA LEU A 8 4.71 15.62 0.33
C LEU A 8 3.73 16.72 -0.09
N ILE A 9 3.53 17.76 0.72
CA ILE A 9 2.67 18.89 0.36
C ILE A 9 3.17 19.57 -0.92
N LYS A 10 4.48 19.79 -1.04
CA LYS A 10 5.08 20.33 -2.26
C LYS A 10 4.90 19.40 -3.46
N TYR A 11 5.10 18.11 -3.27
CA TYR A 11 4.91 17.11 -4.31
C TYR A 11 3.47 17.06 -4.81
N ILE A 12 2.50 17.03 -3.89
CA ILE A 12 1.06 17.06 -4.18
C ILE A 12 0.70 18.27 -5.04
N ALA A 13 1.17 19.46 -4.65
CA ALA A 13 0.93 20.69 -5.41
C ALA A 13 1.59 20.64 -6.79
N ALA A 14 2.86 20.23 -6.88
CA ALA A 14 3.62 20.17 -8.12
C ALA A 14 3.05 19.17 -9.14
N LYS A 15 2.49 18.07 -8.67
CA LYS A 15 1.89 17.02 -9.52
C LYS A 15 0.38 17.20 -9.76
N GLY A 16 -0.23 18.25 -9.20
CA GLY A 16 -1.66 18.52 -9.35
C GLY A 16 -2.54 17.39 -8.78
N ILE A 17 -2.07 16.71 -7.72
CA ILE A 17 -2.78 15.60 -7.09
C ILE A 17 -4.07 16.12 -6.47
N LYS A 18 -5.16 15.40 -6.72
CA LYS A 18 -6.52 15.76 -6.29
C LYS A 18 -7.04 14.92 -5.14
N MET A 19 -6.51 13.70 -4.99
CA MET A 19 -6.97 12.73 -4.00
C MET A 19 -5.81 12.10 -3.25
N ILE A 20 -6.09 11.66 -2.03
CA ILE A 20 -5.19 10.82 -1.24
C ILE A 20 -5.92 9.53 -0.87
N ASN A 21 -5.24 8.40 -1.03
CA ASN A 21 -5.66 7.12 -0.53
C ASN A 21 -4.80 6.71 0.66
N PHE A 22 -5.39 6.57 1.82
CA PHE A 22 -4.78 5.88 2.93
C PHE A 22 -4.95 4.37 2.73
N ARG A 23 -3.83 3.66 2.73
CA ARG A 23 -3.78 2.21 2.54
C ARG A 23 -3.30 1.56 3.83
N TYR A 24 -4.01 0.53 4.28
CA TYR A 24 -3.68 -0.19 5.52
C TYR A 24 -4.15 -1.64 5.44
N ILE A 25 -3.55 -2.52 6.24
CA ILE A 25 -3.86 -3.95 6.23
C ILE A 25 -4.87 -4.24 7.34
N GLY A 26 -6.02 -4.80 6.97
CA GLY A 26 -7.02 -5.26 7.94
C GLY A 26 -6.63 -6.59 8.59
N GLY A 27 -7.40 -6.98 9.62
CA GLY A 27 -7.20 -8.24 10.33
C GLY A 27 -7.39 -9.50 9.46
N ASP A 28 -8.05 -9.33 8.30
CA ASP A 28 -8.21 -10.36 7.28
C ASP A 28 -7.02 -10.47 6.31
N GLY A 29 -5.95 -9.71 6.54
CA GLY A 29 -4.76 -9.66 5.70
C GLY A 29 -4.94 -8.89 4.39
N LYS A 30 -6.10 -8.27 4.16
CA LYS A 30 -6.38 -7.54 2.91
C LYS A 30 -5.99 -6.08 3.03
N LEU A 31 -5.50 -5.54 1.91
CA LEU A 31 -5.26 -4.11 1.77
C LEU A 31 -6.60 -3.37 1.67
N LYS A 32 -6.81 -2.46 2.62
CA LYS A 32 -7.98 -1.56 2.67
C LYS A 32 -7.59 -0.18 2.16
N THR A 33 -8.60 0.59 1.76
CA THR A 33 -8.41 1.94 1.25
C THR A 33 -9.45 2.88 1.84
N LEU A 34 -8.99 4.04 2.29
CA LEU A 34 -9.83 5.17 2.66
C LEU A 34 -9.44 6.36 1.77
N ASN A 35 -10.43 6.92 1.08
CA ASN A 35 -10.22 7.93 0.04
C ASN A 35 -10.52 9.32 0.57
N PHE A 36 -9.69 10.31 0.21
CA PHE A 36 -9.90 11.71 0.53
C PHE A 36 -9.76 12.58 -0.72
N VAL A 37 -10.70 13.51 -0.89
CA VAL A 37 -10.53 14.62 -1.83
C VAL A 37 -9.75 15.72 -1.12
N ILE A 38 -8.76 16.28 -1.76
CA ILE A 38 -8.00 17.41 -1.23
C ILE A 38 -8.82 18.67 -1.46
N THR A 39 -9.34 19.25 -0.37
CA THR A 39 -10.18 20.45 -0.41
C THR A 39 -9.42 21.74 -0.10
N GLY A 40 -8.24 21.62 0.50
CA GLY A 40 -7.40 22.76 0.85
C GLY A 40 -6.17 22.36 1.64
N ARG A 41 -5.30 23.34 1.87
CA ARG A 41 -4.02 23.11 2.55
C ARG A 41 -4.20 22.68 4.01
N ASP A 42 -5.09 23.34 4.74
CA ASP A 42 -5.28 23.05 6.18
C ASP A 42 -5.82 21.63 6.40
N GLN A 43 -6.78 21.20 5.57
CA GLN A 43 -7.27 19.82 5.58
C GLN A 43 -6.14 18.84 5.27
N LEU A 44 -5.33 19.12 4.25
CA LEU A 44 -4.21 18.27 3.86
C LEU A 44 -3.16 18.17 4.98
N GLU A 45 -2.81 19.29 5.60
CA GLU A 45 -1.85 19.31 6.72
C GLU A 45 -2.37 18.54 7.93
N SER A 46 -3.65 18.66 8.26
CA SER A 46 -4.31 17.88 9.32
C SER A 46 -4.29 16.40 9.01
N LEU A 47 -4.73 16.02 7.81
CA LEU A 47 -4.80 14.63 7.36
C LEU A 47 -3.43 13.95 7.40
N LEU A 48 -2.40 14.62 6.90
CA LEU A 48 -1.03 14.09 6.95
C LEU A 48 -0.46 14.00 8.36
N SER A 49 -0.81 14.91 9.27
CA SER A 49 -0.26 14.93 10.63
C SER A 49 -0.96 14.00 11.59
N CYS A 50 -2.30 13.99 11.57
CA CYS A 50 -3.12 13.30 12.55
C CYS A 50 -3.64 11.95 12.03
N GLY A 51 -3.59 11.76 10.72
CA GLY A 51 -4.26 10.62 10.10
C GLY A 51 -5.78 10.77 10.14
N GLU A 52 -6.47 9.64 10.08
CA GLU A 52 -7.94 9.58 10.12
C GLU A 52 -8.40 8.48 11.05
N ARG A 53 -9.54 8.73 11.72
CA ARG A 53 -10.19 7.77 12.58
C ARG A 53 -10.89 6.69 11.77
N VAL A 54 -10.76 5.46 12.20
CA VAL A 54 -11.42 4.28 11.62
C VAL A 54 -12.03 3.42 12.73
N ASP A 55 -13.06 2.67 12.37
CA ASP A 55 -13.67 1.71 13.29
C ASP A 55 -12.84 0.41 13.34
N GLY A 56 -12.10 0.24 14.43
CA GLY A 56 -11.27 -0.93 14.67
C GLY A 56 -12.05 -2.24 14.76
N SER A 57 -13.30 -2.22 15.23
CA SER A 57 -14.13 -3.42 15.33
C SER A 57 -14.53 -3.99 13.96
N SER A 58 -14.62 -3.11 12.96
CA SER A 58 -14.84 -3.51 11.56
C SER A 58 -13.58 -4.02 10.87
N LEU A 59 -12.42 -3.72 11.42
CA LEU A 59 -11.11 -4.10 10.85
C LEU A 59 -10.51 -5.33 11.53
N PHE A 60 -10.74 -5.49 12.82
CA PHE A 60 -10.16 -6.54 13.65
C PHE A 60 -11.23 -7.19 14.52
N SER A 61 -11.48 -8.47 14.33
CA SER A 61 -12.55 -9.22 15.02
C SER A 61 -12.38 -9.31 16.55
N TYR A 62 -11.19 -9.02 17.06
CA TYR A 62 -10.87 -9.03 18.48
C TYR A 62 -11.00 -7.68 19.18
N ILE A 63 -11.32 -6.61 18.43
CA ILE A 63 -11.55 -5.28 18.98
C ILE A 63 -13.04 -5.12 19.29
N ASP A 64 -13.35 -4.81 20.54
CA ASP A 64 -14.71 -4.55 21.01
C ASP A 64 -15.21 -3.17 20.50
N GLY A 65 -16.50 -3.11 20.09
CA GLY A 65 -17.11 -1.88 19.59
C GLY A 65 -17.15 -0.73 20.60
N SER A 66 -17.08 -1.01 21.90
CA SER A 66 -17.07 0.03 22.95
C SER A 66 -15.75 0.79 23.04
N SER A 67 -14.68 0.28 22.39
CA SER A 67 -13.33 0.87 22.41
C SER A 67 -12.66 0.72 21.04
N SER A 68 -13.44 0.94 19.97
CA SER A 68 -13.05 0.62 18.60
C SER A 68 -12.37 1.78 17.87
N ASP A 69 -12.25 2.96 18.45
CA ASP A 69 -11.62 4.10 17.81
C ASP A 69 -10.12 3.85 17.60
N LEU A 70 -9.73 3.64 16.35
CA LEU A 70 -8.35 3.59 15.90
C LEU A 70 -8.06 4.74 14.94
N TYR A 71 -6.79 5.07 14.81
CA TYR A 71 -6.31 6.06 13.85
C TYR A 71 -5.35 5.42 12.87
N VAL A 72 -5.53 5.70 11.58
CA VAL A 72 -4.58 5.32 10.54
C VAL A 72 -3.75 6.54 10.17
N VAL A 73 -2.47 6.49 10.52
CA VAL A 73 -1.53 7.61 10.37
C VAL A 73 -0.54 7.31 9.24
N PRO A 74 -0.38 8.22 8.26
CA PRO A 74 0.40 7.97 7.07
C PRO A 74 1.90 7.88 7.33
N ARG A 75 2.55 6.90 6.67
CA ARG A 75 4.00 6.73 6.64
C ARG A 75 4.56 7.40 5.38
N TYR A 76 5.05 8.60 5.47
CA TYR A 76 5.42 9.46 4.34
C TYR A 76 6.36 8.80 3.33
N ARG A 77 7.31 7.97 3.80
CA ARG A 77 8.28 7.25 2.95
C ARG A 77 7.63 6.24 1.99
N THR A 78 6.37 5.90 2.20
CA THR A 78 5.63 4.94 1.38
C THR A 78 4.74 5.61 0.33
N ALA A 79 4.77 6.93 0.24
CA ALA A 79 3.90 7.68 -0.65
C ALA A 79 4.35 7.54 -2.11
N PHE A 80 3.39 7.29 -2.99
CA PHE A 80 3.62 7.26 -4.43
C PHE A 80 2.40 7.77 -5.21
N LEU A 81 2.65 8.30 -6.40
CA LEU A 81 1.58 8.65 -7.34
C LEU A 81 0.99 7.36 -7.91
N ASN A 82 -0.32 7.16 -7.76
CA ASN A 82 -0.99 5.97 -8.26
C ASN A 82 -1.07 6.02 -9.80
N PRO A 83 -0.34 5.16 -10.54
CA PRO A 83 -0.31 5.21 -12.00
C PRO A 83 -1.61 4.69 -12.65
N PHE A 84 -2.45 3.98 -11.90
CA PHE A 84 -3.70 3.39 -12.39
C PHE A 84 -4.93 4.24 -12.09
N ALA A 85 -4.78 5.33 -11.32
CA ALA A 85 -5.90 6.19 -10.97
C ALA A 85 -6.22 7.16 -12.13
N SER A 86 -7.49 7.22 -12.53
CA SER A 86 -7.98 8.19 -13.53
C SER A 86 -7.94 9.64 -13.04
N ILE A 87 -8.03 9.84 -11.72
CA ILE A 87 -7.85 11.13 -11.05
C ILE A 87 -6.47 11.11 -10.40
N PRO A 88 -5.63 12.15 -10.58
CA PRO A 88 -4.32 12.19 -9.93
C PRO A 88 -4.43 11.96 -8.43
N THR A 89 -3.94 10.81 -7.96
CA THR A 89 -4.12 10.30 -6.60
C THR A 89 -2.78 9.90 -6.00
N LEU A 90 -2.54 10.30 -4.76
CA LEU A 90 -1.43 9.84 -3.94
C LEU A 90 -1.87 8.65 -3.10
N ASP A 91 -1.23 7.51 -3.26
CA ASP A 91 -1.39 6.37 -2.35
C ASP A 91 -0.31 6.43 -1.27
N ILE A 92 -0.68 6.16 -0.01
CA ILE A 92 0.24 6.16 1.11
C ILE A 92 -0.16 5.08 2.13
N LEU A 93 0.79 4.24 2.54
CA LEU A 93 0.56 3.26 3.60
C LEU A 93 0.50 3.93 4.96
N CYS A 94 -0.42 3.46 5.81
CA CYS A 94 -0.64 3.96 7.15
C CYS A 94 -0.29 2.90 8.20
N SER A 95 0.01 3.36 9.41
CA SER A 95 0.11 2.55 10.61
C SER A 95 -1.04 2.83 11.56
N TYR A 96 -1.41 1.83 12.36
CA TYR A 96 -2.49 1.95 13.33
C TYR A 96 -2.00 2.47 14.68
N PHE A 97 -2.79 3.40 15.22
CA PHE A 97 -2.64 3.95 16.55
C PHE A 97 -3.96 3.89 17.31
N ASP A 98 -3.91 3.82 18.61
CA ASP A 98 -5.07 4.01 19.47
C ASP A 98 -5.43 5.50 19.65
N LYS A 99 -6.50 5.76 20.40
CA LYS A 99 -6.96 7.12 20.69
C LYS A 99 -5.96 7.97 21.49
N ASP A 100 -5.01 7.35 22.17
CA ASP A 100 -3.99 8.00 22.98
C ASP A 100 -2.66 8.20 22.21
N GLY A 101 -2.66 7.86 20.91
CA GLY A 101 -1.50 7.98 20.03
C GLY A 101 -0.45 6.89 20.24
N THR A 102 -0.82 5.77 20.89
CA THR A 102 0.05 4.61 21.06
C THR A 102 -0.08 3.68 19.86
N PRO A 103 1.02 3.20 19.27
CA PRO A 103 0.95 2.21 18.19
C PRO A 103 0.15 0.97 18.61
N LEU A 104 -0.82 0.56 17.80
CA LEU A 104 -1.63 -0.64 18.08
C LEU A 104 -0.74 -1.89 18.05
N ALA A 105 -0.48 -2.48 19.22
CA ALA A 105 0.47 -3.59 19.36
C ALA A 105 0.11 -4.84 18.53
N SER A 106 -1.18 -5.06 18.29
CA SER A 106 -1.71 -6.17 17.50
C SER A 106 -1.82 -5.90 16.00
N ALA A 107 -1.50 -4.69 15.55
CA ALA A 107 -1.48 -4.39 14.13
C ALA A 107 -0.39 -5.21 13.42
N PRO A 108 -0.65 -5.73 12.19
CA PRO A 108 0.28 -6.59 11.48
C PRO A 108 1.69 -5.99 11.34
N GLU A 109 1.80 -4.71 11.05
CA GLU A 109 3.09 -4.02 10.91
C GLU A 109 3.85 -3.96 12.24
N ASN A 110 3.16 -3.76 13.36
CA ASN A 110 3.80 -3.69 14.68
C ASN A 110 4.23 -5.07 15.18
N VAL A 111 3.46 -6.12 14.86
CA VAL A 111 3.85 -7.52 15.13
C VAL A 111 5.11 -7.86 14.32
N MET A 112 5.17 -7.52 13.03
CA MET A 112 6.36 -7.72 12.20
C MET A 112 7.58 -6.95 12.73
N MET A 113 7.41 -5.68 13.08
CA MET A 113 8.51 -4.87 13.63
C MET A 113 9.05 -5.44 14.93
N LYS A 114 8.16 -5.95 15.80
CA LYS A 114 8.55 -6.62 17.05
C LYS A 114 9.34 -7.90 16.77
N ALA A 115 8.86 -8.73 15.85
CA ALA A 115 9.54 -9.96 15.46
C ALA A 115 10.93 -9.69 14.88
N HIS A 116 11.06 -8.70 13.98
CA HIS A 116 12.33 -8.29 13.40
C HIS A 116 13.32 -7.80 14.47
N ARG A 117 12.86 -6.96 15.39
CA ARG A 117 13.69 -6.49 16.52
C ARG A 117 14.18 -7.64 17.40
N ASN A 118 13.29 -8.56 17.76
CA ASN A 118 13.66 -9.74 18.54
C ASN A 118 14.70 -10.60 17.83
N LEU A 119 14.59 -10.76 16.52
CA LEU A 119 15.60 -11.46 15.73
C LEU A 119 16.95 -10.76 15.82
N GLN A 120 16.99 -9.45 15.61
CA GLN A 120 18.23 -8.67 15.69
C GLN A 120 18.88 -8.74 17.07
N GLU A 121 18.09 -8.56 18.14
CA GLU A 121 18.57 -8.57 19.51
C GLU A 121 19.08 -9.96 19.94
N SER A 122 18.44 -11.04 19.49
CA SER A 122 18.80 -12.40 19.91
C SER A 122 19.91 -13.03 19.07
N THR A 123 20.07 -12.63 17.81
CA THR A 123 20.99 -13.30 16.87
C THR A 123 22.00 -12.37 16.20
N GLY A 124 21.77 -11.06 16.23
CA GLY A 124 22.55 -10.08 15.44
C GLY A 124 22.20 -10.05 13.95
N TYR A 125 21.27 -10.88 13.48
CA TYR A 125 20.86 -10.90 12.07
C TYR A 125 19.68 -9.97 11.78
N SER A 126 19.66 -9.42 10.57
CA SER A 126 18.50 -8.74 9.97
C SER A 126 17.89 -9.63 8.91
N LEU A 127 16.56 -9.62 8.83
CA LEU A 127 15.82 -10.31 7.77
C LEU A 127 15.56 -9.32 6.63
N ASP A 128 16.13 -9.59 5.47
CA ASP A 128 15.81 -8.94 4.21
C ASP A 128 14.99 -9.89 3.35
N VAL A 129 13.94 -9.39 2.75
CA VAL A 129 13.03 -10.18 1.91
C VAL A 129 12.83 -9.51 0.56
N MET A 130 12.69 -10.32 -0.47
CA MET A 130 12.28 -9.91 -1.80
C MET A 130 10.99 -10.64 -2.14
N GLY A 131 10.03 -9.94 -2.74
CA GLY A 131 8.79 -10.52 -3.22
C GLY A 131 8.83 -10.71 -4.73
N GLU A 132 8.21 -11.80 -5.20
CA GLU A 132 7.92 -12.03 -6.60
C GLU A 132 6.41 -11.89 -6.82
N LEU A 133 6.01 -11.08 -7.80
CA LEU A 133 4.62 -10.96 -8.20
C LEU A 133 4.36 -11.87 -9.39
N GLU A 134 3.75 -13.02 -9.14
CA GLU A 134 3.37 -13.98 -10.16
C GLU A 134 1.89 -13.85 -10.51
N TYR A 135 1.57 -13.91 -11.80
CA TYR A 135 0.20 -13.81 -12.27
C TYR A 135 -0.01 -14.56 -13.58
N TYR A 136 -1.24 -14.97 -13.82
CA TYR A 136 -1.65 -15.54 -15.09
C TYR A 136 -2.32 -14.47 -15.96
N VAL A 137 -1.97 -14.44 -17.24
CA VAL A 137 -2.70 -13.66 -18.23
C VAL A 137 -3.71 -14.57 -18.91
N ILE A 138 -5.00 -14.28 -18.66
CA ILE A 138 -6.09 -15.05 -19.24
C ILE A 138 -6.59 -14.34 -20.49
N ALA A 139 -6.64 -15.07 -21.61
CA ALA A 139 -7.11 -14.56 -22.88
C ALA A 139 -7.91 -15.60 -23.65
N GLU A 140 -8.69 -15.16 -24.62
CA GLU A 140 -9.37 -16.06 -25.55
C GLU A 140 -8.35 -16.83 -26.40
N LYS A 141 -8.63 -18.12 -26.60
CA LYS A 141 -7.86 -18.97 -27.49
C LYS A 141 -8.02 -18.48 -28.93
N LYS A 142 -6.90 -18.22 -29.61
CA LYS A 142 -6.86 -17.87 -31.01
C LYS A 142 -6.08 -18.89 -31.83
N GLU A 143 -6.37 -18.95 -33.13
CA GLU A 143 -5.80 -19.95 -34.04
C GLU A 143 -4.25 -19.94 -34.03
N PHE A 144 -3.65 -18.75 -34.08
CA PHE A 144 -2.19 -18.58 -34.17
C PHE A 144 -1.49 -18.62 -32.79
N TYR A 145 -2.24 -18.42 -31.70
CA TYR A 145 -1.71 -18.41 -30.33
C TYR A 145 -2.62 -19.25 -29.44
N PRO A 146 -2.59 -20.58 -29.58
CA PRO A 146 -3.38 -21.45 -28.72
C PRO A 146 -2.93 -21.27 -27.28
N ALA A 147 -3.90 -21.22 -26.36
CA ALA A 147 -3.59 -21.31 -24.96
C ALA A 147 -2.91 -22.65 -24.68
N VAL A 148 -1.73 -22.61 -24.08
CA VAL A 148 -0.98 -23.81 -23.66
C VAL A 148 -0.72 -23.71 -22.18
N ASP A 149 -0.80 -24.85 -21.50
CA ASP A 149 -0.55 -24.91 -20.07
C ASP A 149 0.91 -24.57 -19.76
N GLN A 150 1.10 -23.51 -18.98
CA GLN A 150 2.38 -23.10 -18.38
C GLN A 150 3.59 -23.17 -19.33
N LYS A 151 3.44 -22.69 -20.54
CA LYS A 151 4.56 -22.47 -21.45
C LYS A 151 4.74 -20.96 -21.66
N GLY A 152 5.95 -20.49 -21.63
CA GLY A 152 6.27 -19.08 -21.81
C GLY A 152 7.30 -18.54 -20.83
N TYR A 153 7.88 -19.41 -20.00
CA TYR A 153 8.93 -19.00 -19.09
C TYR A 153 10.12 -18.43 -19.86
N HIS A 154 10.42 -17.15 -19.64
CA HIS A 154 11.47 -16.39 -20.32
C HIS A 154 11.37 -16.32 -21.85
N GLU A 155 10.21 -16.63 -22.44
CA GLU A 155 10.03 -16.44 -23.88
C GLU A 155 10.01 -14.95 -24.24
N SER A 156 10.52 -14.66 -25.44
CA SER A 156 10.59 -13.32 -26.01
C SER A 156 9.60 -13.18 -27.18
N GLU A 157 9.33 -11.95 -27.58
CA GLU A 157 8.58 -11.68 -28.82
C GLU A 157 9.27 -12.35 -30.05
N PRO A 158 8.51 -12.92 -30.97
CA PRO A 158 7.04 -12.86 -31.11
C PRO A 158 6.29 -13.97 -30.34
N PHE A 159 6.99 -14.80 -29.58
CA PHE A 159 6.40 -15.95 -28.88
C PHE A 159 5.75 -15.56 -27.57
N ALA A 160 6.21 -14.47 -26.92
CA ALA A 160 5.64 -13.91 -25.69
C ALA A 160 4.49 -12.95 -26.02
N LYS A 161 3.29 -13.48 -26.21
CA LYS A 161 2.09 -12.73 -26.66
C LYS A 161 1.73 -11.51 -25.81
N PHE A 162 2.03 -11.53 -24.51
CA PHE A 162 1.61 -10.51 -23.55
C PHE A 162 2.78 -9.75 -22.93
N GLU A 163 3.94 -9.78 -23.56
CA GLU A 163 5.12 -9.05 -23.08
C GLU A 163 4.86 -7.54 -22.97
N GLN A 164 4.06 -6.98 -23.86
CA GLN A 164 3.68 -5.56 -23.83
C GLN A 164 2.94 -5.20 -22.54
N ILE A 165 2.00 -6.04 -22.06
CA ILE A 165 1.28 -5.79 -20.80
C ILE A 165 2.29 -5.77 -19.62
N ARG A 166 3.23 -6.72 -19.61
CA ARG A 166 4.27 -6.76 -18.57
C ARG A 166 5.14 -5.51 -18.61
N LYS A 167 5.55 -5.06 -19.79
CA LYS A 167 6.36 -3.84 -19.96
C LYS A 167 5.62 -2.59 -19.51
N GLU A 168 4.33 -2.46 -19.83
CA GLU A 168 3.48 -1.34 -19.38
C GLU A 168 3.31 -1.31 -17.87
N CYS A 169 3.19 -2.48 -17.22
CA CYS A 169 3.15 -2.56 -15.76
C CYS A 169 4.49 -2.19 -15.09
N MET A 170 5.60 -2.26 -15.80
CA MET A 170 6.94 -1.93 -15.28
C MET A 170 7.32 -0.46 -15.53
N GLU A 171 6.64 0.21 -16.43
CA GLU A 171 6.88 1.63 -16.70
C GLU A 171 6.29 2.47 -15.55
N PRO A 172 7.10 3.35 -14.89
CA PRO A 172 6.67 4.12 -13.72
C PRO A 172 5.72 5.28 -14.05
#